data_8d53d2d9a357442084c5c231be2593f1
#
_entry.id   8d53d2d9a357442084c5c231be2593f1
#
_cell.length_a   1.000
_cell.length_b   1.000
_cell.length_c   1.000
_cell.angle_alpha   90.00
_cell.angle_beta   90.00
_cell.angle_gamma   90.00
#
_symmetry.space_group_name_H-M   'P 1'
#
loop_
_entity.id
_entity.type
_entity.pdbx_description
1 polymer ?
#
loop_
_entity_poly.entity_id
_entity_poly.type
_entity_poly.pdbx_seq_one_letter_code
_entity_poly.pdbx_strand_id
1 'polypeptide(L)'
;MRTLHHRNDFADSMRSILAVFLSALLLAPMGTLAETGTIWLDARGQQDAGTFGGLTLPIGNGTVDASTSSDYVDLPNIVEVYTATWCVNCVTSEEAMNEAVEDVDAVLIHYHRVWIEPEDPFGSDSTEERWVEYYGESSKSVAGEERIAPSLVVDGQRLHTGSRAKGVSLVDDYSQSLQVGNRAWFLGGTIDFSVIFTEAGASFSWNFDNLVFSCADDCPTQTTTPWILFVEDSANFDEGSNNLEDYHHVNHAANQVFGTNGTAILDVPETWDGEDMKAVLLIDWEIEKEGGNSFHDSLPGIGISTLFSLLLAVPLVRRRRQ
;
A
#
# COMPACT_ATOMS: atom_id res chain seq x y z
N MET A 1 -54.47 69.63 7.11
CA MET A 1 -54.79 68.20 7.27
C MET A 1 -54.34 67.48 6.03
N ARG A 2 -53.01 67.31 5.81
CA ARG A 2 -52.42 66.61 4.68
C ARG A 2 -51.01 66.19 5.03
N THR A 3 -50.80 65.20 5.90
CA THR A 3 -49.46 64.66 6.20
C THR A 3 -49.53 63.29 6.85
N LEU A 4 -50.32 62.33 6.40
CA LEU A 4 -50.37 60.96 6.96
C LEU A 4 -50.41 59.82 5.90
N HIS A 5 -50.34 60.13 4.58
CA HIS A 5 -50.44 59.05 3.57
C HIS A 5 -49.08 58.57 3.01
N HIS A 6 -47.96 59.26 3.27
CA HIS A 6 -46.67 58.92 2.65
C HIS A 6 -45.82 57.93 3.45
N ARG A 7 -46.25 57.55 4.66
CA ARG A 7 -45.43 56.67 5.53
C ARG A 7 -45.75 55.18 5.41
N ASN A 8 -46.91 54.81 4.89
CA ASN A 8 -47.33 53.43 4.72
C ASN A 8 -46.80 52.82 3.42
N ASP A 9 -46.66 53.60 2.35
CA ASP A 9 -46.21 53.12 1.04
C ASP A 9 -44.73 52.66 1.05
N PHE A 10 -43.89 53.31 1.87
CA PHE A 10 -42.49 52.97 2.00
C PHE A 10 -42.28 51.64 2.77
N ALA A 11 -43.09 51.37 3.79
CA ALA A 11 -43.03 50.14 4.59
C ALA A 11 -43.54 48.92 3.81
N ASP A 12 -44.57 49.10 2.98
CA ASP A 12 -45.14 48.03 2.15
C ASP A 12 -44.21 47.71 0.94
N SER A 13 -43.57 48.72 0.38
CA SER A 13 -42.54 48.51 -0.67
C SER A 13 -41.30 47.76 -0.14
N MET A 14 -40.84 48.08 1.09
CA MET A 14 -39.71 47.38 1.71
C MET A 14 -40.07 45.92 2.08
N ARG A 15 -41.29 45.65 2.53
CA ARG A 15 -41.77 44.28 2.81
C ARG A 15 -41.86 43.44 1.53
N SER A 16 -42.31 44.04 0.43
CA SER A 16 -42.38 43.34 -0.86
C SER A 16 -41.01 43.04 -1.44
N ILE A 17 -40.03 43.94 -1.30
CA ILE A 17 -38.65 43.75 -1.73
C ILE A 17 -37.97 42.66 -0.89
N LEU A 18 -38.18 42.66 0.44
CA LEU A 18 -37.63 41.62 1.34
C LEU A 18 -38.23 40.24 1.05
N ALA A 19 -39.52 40.14 0.72
CA ALA A 19 -40.17 38.89 0.33
C ALA A 19 -39.63 38.33 -0.99
N VAL A 20 -39.35 39.18 -1.96
CA VAL A 20 -38.76 38.76 -3.24
C VAL A 20 -37.32 38.29 -3.06
N PHE A 21 -36.52 38.97 -2.22
CA PHE A 21 -35.15 38.49 -1.92
C PHE A 21 -35.14 37.17 -1.15
N LEU A 22 -36.07 36.96 -0.20
CA LEU A 22 -36.18 35.70 0.53
C LEU A 22 -36.63 34.54 -0.37
N SER A 23 -37.53 34.79 -1.32
CA SER A 23 -37.99 33.78 -2.26
C SER A 23 -36.94 33.46 -3.32
N ALA A 24 -36.11 34.44 -3.72
CA ALA A 24 -34.97 34.21 -4.62
C ALA A 24 -33.86 33.39 -3.96
N LEU A 25 -33.64 33.55 -2.65
CA LEU A 25 -32.70 32.75 -1.87
C LEU A 25 -33.14 31.28 -1.71
N LEU A 26 -34.47 31.03 -1.66
CA LEU A 26 -35.05 29.69 -1.57
C LEU A 26 -35.13 28.97 -2.92
N LEU A 27 -34.96 29.70 -4.04
CA LEU A 27 -34.94 29.17 -5.39
C LEU A 27 -33.51 29.09 -5.98
N ALA A 28 -32.49 29.44 -5.19
CA ALA A 28 -31.14 29.09 -5.57
C ALA A 28 -31.08 27.57 -5.78
N PRO A 29 -30.67 27.07 -6.95
CA PRO A 29 -30.50 25.65 -7.12
C PRO A 29 -29.55 25.23 -6.01
N MET A 30 -30.00 24.39 -5.08
CA MET A 30 -29.09 23.58 -4.28
C MET A 30 -28.29 22.83 -5.36
N GLY A 31 -27.10 23.32 -5.63
CA GLY A 31 -26.17 22.57 -6.45
C GLY A 31 -26.16 21.19 -5.80
N THR A 32 -26.61 20.19 -6.51
CA THR A 32 -26.33 18.82 -6.19
C THR A 32 -24.83 18.81 -6.05
N LEU A 33 -24.32 18.73 -4.80
CA LEU A 33 -22.99 18.25 -4.58
C LEU A 33 -23.04 16.91 -5.31
N ALA A 34 -22.45 16.84 -6.49
CA ALA A 34 -22.14 15.57 -7.09
C ALA A 34 -21.46 14.83 -5.93
N GLU A 35 -22.02 13.70 -5.50
CA GLU A 35 -21.24 12.73 -4.75
C GLU A 35 -20.02 12.48 -5.64
N THR A 36 -18.95 13.16 -5.32
CA THR A 36 -17.65 12.80 -5.86
C THR A 36 -17.40 11.44 -5.25
N GLY A 37 -17.73 10.37 -6.02
CA GLY A 37 -17.36 9.02 -5.66
C GLY A 37 -15.90 9.07 -5.24
N THR A 38 -15.54 8.33 -4.20
CA THR A 38 -14.16 8.24 -3.73
C THR A 38 -13.25 7.93 -4.91
N ILE A 39 -12.21 8.74 -5.11
CA ILE A 39 -11.27 8.57 -6.24
C ILE A 39 -10.37 7.33 -6.08
N TRP A 40 -10.36 6.71 -4.90
CA TRP A 40 -9.70 5.44 -4.59
C TRP A 40 -10.71 4.42 -4.06
N LEU A 41 -10.26 3.20 -3.94
CA LEU A 41 -10.95 2.08 -3.32
C LEU A 41 -10.26 1.73 -2.01
N ASP A 42 -10.96 1.03 -1.13
CA ASP A 42 -10.33 0.42 0.04
C ASP A 42 -9.39 -0.70 -0.43
N ALA A 43 -8.09 -0.56 -0.14
CA ALA A 43 -7.08 -1.46 -0.64
C ALA A 43 -7.17 -2.87 -0.04
N ARG A 44 -7.70 -3.01 1.17
CA ARG A 44 -7.76 -4.30 1.89
C ARG A 44 -9.18 -4.78 2.19
N GLY A 45 -10.21 -4.16 1.58
CA GLY A 45 -11.59 -4.46 1.87
C GLY A 45 -11.98 -4.17 3.33
N GLN A 46 -11.09 -3.50 4.09
CA GLN A 46 -11.28 -3.10 5.46
C GLN A 46 -10.73 -1.68 5.65
N GLN A 47 -11.54 -0.79 6.23
CA GLN A 47 -11.10 0.60 6.50
C GLN A 47 -10.07 0.71 7.63
N ASP A 48 -9.94 -0.35 8.44
CA ASP A 48 -9.12 -0.38 9.64
C ASP A 48 -7.87 -1.26 9.46
N ALA A 49 -7.26 -1.19 8.31
CA ALA A 49 -5.99 -1.86 7.97
C ALA A 49 -5.15 -0.98 7.06
N GLY A 50 -3.84 -1.18 7.02
CA GLY A 50 -2.95 -0.41 6.17
C GLY A 50 -1.48 -0.75 6.39
N THR A 51 -0.59 0.11 5.89
CA THR A 51 0.87 -0.04 5.98
C THR A 51 1.48 1.27 6.43
N PHE A 52 2.49 1.21 7.31
CA PHE A 52 3.37 2.32 7.66
C PHE A 52 4.82 1.82 7.74
N GLY A 53 5.78 2.71 8.03
CA GLY A 53 7.20 2.39 8.10
C GLY A 53 7.99 3.15 7.05
N GLY A 54 8.57 2.44 6.09
CA GLY A 54 9.38 3.05 5.04
C GLY A 54 10.79 3.45 5.49
N LEU A 55 11.27 2.93 6.65
CA LEU A 55 12.65 3.08 7.04
C LEU A 55 13.54 2.34 6.05
N THR A 56 14.49 3.06 5.48
CA THR A 56 15.33 2.57 4.38
C THR A 56 16.78 2.47 4.81
N LEU A 57 17.42 1.35 4.52
CA LEU A 57 18.86 1.14 4.70
C LEU A 57 19.52 0.90 3.34
N PRO A 58 20.52 1.70 2.94
CA PRO A 58 21.34 1.36 1.78
C PRO A 58 22.18 0.13 2.13
N ILE A 59 22.02 -0.95 1.37
CA ILE A 59 22.76 -2.19 1.60
C ILE A 59 23.76 -2.49 0.48
N GLY A 60 23.60 -1.84 -0.68
CA GLY A 60 24.55 -1.91 -1.79
C GLY A 60 25.05 -3.33 -2.07
N ASN A 61 26.35 -3.49 -2.09
CA ASN A 61 27.02 -4.80 -2.26
C ASN A 61 27.14 -5.64 -0.97
N GLY A 62 26.42 -5.26 0.10
CA GLY A 62 26.33 -6.04 1.33
C GLY A 62 27.59 -6.03 2.22
N THR A 63 28.34 -4.94 2.26
CA THR A 63 29.61 -4.87 3.00
C THR A 63 29.64 -3.85 4.13
N VAL A 64 28.63 -2.98 4.25
CA VAL A 64 28.64 -1.87 5.22
C VAL A 64 27.42 -1.97 6.13
N ASP A 65 27.69 -2.02 7.44
CA ASP A 65 26.65 -1.95 8.45
C ASP A 65 25.91 -0.60 8.39
N ALA A 66 24.60 -0.62 8.54
CA ALA A 66 23.76 0.56 8.48
C ALA A 66 22.68 0.54 9.56
N SER A 67 22.25 1.72 10.00
CA SER A 67 21.14 1.87 10.93
C SER A 67 20.39 3.17 10.68
N THR A 68 19.09 3.16 10.92
CA THR A 68 18.21 4.33 10.87
C THR A 68 17.16 4.23 11.97
N SER A 69 16.62 5.39 12.37
CA SER A 69 15.54 5.50 13.34
C SER A 69 14.67 6.69 12.96
N SER A 70 13.35 6.58 13.15
CA SER A 70 12.41 7.68 12.94
C SER A 70 11.34 7.69 14.01
N ASP A 71 10.85 8.88 14.36
CA ASP A 71 9.60 8.99 15.10
C ASP A 71 8.43 8.61 14.18
N TYR A 72 7.41 7.97 14.75
CA TYR A 72 6.23 7.54 14.00
C TYR A 72 5.56 8.67 13.21
N VAL A 73 5.55 9.88 13.77
CA VAL A 73 4.91 11.07 13.17
C VAL A 73 5.68 11.64 11.96
N ASP A 74 6.94 11.24 11.82
CA ASP A 74 7.85 11.69 10.76
C ASP A 74 8.06 10.61 9.68
N LEU A 75 7.24 9.54 9.70
CA LEU A 75 7.34 8.48 8.69
C LEU A 75 6.83 8.95 7.33
N PRO A 76 7.48 8.53 6.23
CA PRO A 76 7.04 8.82 4.87
C PRO A 76 5.71 8.12 4.54
N ASN A 77 5.02 8.60 3.51
CA ASN A 77 3.97 7.82 2.86
C ASN A 77 4.56 6.57 2.20
N ILE A 78 3.82 5.48 2.20
CA ILE A 78 4.19 4.26 1.50
C ILE A 78 3.38 4.17 0.21
N VAL A 79 4.07 4.03 -0.92
CA VAL A 79 3.45 3.88 -2.23
C VAL A 79 3.89 2.55 -2.84
N GLU A 80 2.98 1.61 -2.89
CA GLU A 80 3.19 0.30 -3.50
C GLU A 80 2.55 0.28 -4.89
N VAL A 81 3.33 0.01 -5.94
CA VAL A 81 2.90 0.03 -7.35
C VAL A 81 3.00 -1.38 -7.92
N TYR A 82 1.95 -1.83 -8.60
CA TYR A 82 1.93 -3.10 -9.31
C TYR A 82 2.04 -2.87 -10.82
N THR A 83 3.12 -3.32 -11.40
CA THR A 83 3.55 -2.98 -12.75
C THR A 83 4.07 -4.20 -13.53
N ALA A 84 4.57 -4.00 -14.74
CA ALA A 84 5.26 -5.00 -15.55
C ALA A 84 6.09 -4.35 -16.66
N THR A 85 7.18 -4.97 -17.08
CA THR A 85 8.06 -4.49 -18.14
C THR A 85 7.42 -4.46 -19.53
N TRP A 86 6.27 -5.08 -19.71
CA TRP A 86 5.45 -5.06 -20.94
C TRP A 86 4.22 -4.13 -20.84
N CYS A 87 3.99 -3.50 -19.70
CA CYS A 87 2.78 -2.73 -19.42
C CYS A 87 2.91 -1.26 -19.86
N VAL A 88 2.49 -0.92 -21.07
CA VAL A 88 2.53 0.47 -21.59
C VAL A 88 1.69 1.44 -20.75
N ASN A 89 0.54 1.00 -20.23
CA ASN A 89 -0.32 1.84 -19.39
C ASN A 89 0.30 2.11 -17.99
N CYS A 90 1.21 1.26 -17.55
CA CYS A 90 1.91 1.44 -16.27
C CYS A 90 2.82 2.66 -16.31
N VAL A 91 3.51 2.88 -17.43
CA VAL A 91 4.39 4.06 -17.62
C VAL A 91 3.66 5.36 -17.30
N THR A 92 2.47 5.55 -17.88
CA THR A 92 1.65 6.75 -17.62
C THR A 92 1.25 6.89 -16.13
N SER A 93 0.98 5.77 -15.46
CA SER A 93 0.61 5.76 -14.05
C SER A 93 1.81 6.07 -13.15
N GLU A 94 2.97 5.50 -13.46
CA GLU A 94 4.22 5.72 -12.74
C GLU A 94 4.73 7.16 -12.93
N GLU A 95 4.69 7.71 -14.14
CA GLU A 95 5.02 9.12 -14.41
C GLU A 95 4.14 10.08 -13.59
N ALA A 96 2.83 9.82 -13.55
CA ALA A 96 1.90 10.63 -12.76
C ALA A 96 2.14 10.50 -11.24
N MET A 97 2.55 9.32 -10.75
CA MET A 97 2.91 9.15 -9.35
C MET A 97 4.22 9.85 -9.03
N ASN A 98 5.24 9.74 -9.87
CA ASN A 98 6.51 10.44 -9.69
C ASN A 98 6.30 11.96 -9.58
N GLU A 99 5.42 12.54 -10.43
CA GLU A 99 5.03 13.96 -10.32
C GLU A 99 4.29 14.25 -9.00
N ALA A 100 3.39 13.36 -8.56
CA ALA A 100 2.60 13.55 -7.35
C ALA A 100 3.43 13.51 -6.06
N VAL A 101 4.59 12.84 -6.04
CA VAL A 101 5.48 12.73 -4.87
C VAL A 101 6.63 13.73 -4.87
N GLU A 102 6.81 14.59 -5.90
CA GLU A 102 7.94 15.53 -5.98
C GLU A 102 8.16 16.36 -4.71
N ASP A 103 7.07 16.78 -4.05
CA ASP A 103 7.09 17.63 -2.85
C ASP A 103 6.61 16.86 -1.59
N VAL A 104 6.52 15.53 -1.64
CA VAL A 104 5.99 14.69 -0.55
C VAL A 104 7.03 13.66 -0.14
N ASP A 105 7.25 13.51 1.16
CA ASP A 105 8.09 12.43 1.66
C ASP A 105 7.38 11.08 1.47
N ALA A 106 7.89 10.27 0.55
CA ALA A 106 7.30 8.99 0.17
C ALA A 106 8.37 7.95 -0.19
N VAL A 107 8.08 6.70 0.12
CA VAL A 107 8.86 5.53 -0.32
C VAL A 107 8.06 4.78 -1.38
N LEU A 108 8.60 4.70 -2.60
CA LEU A 108 8.02 3.98 -3.72
C LEU A 108 8.59 2.57 -3.80
N ILE A 109 7.71 1.59 -4.06
CA ILE A 109 8.03 0.18 -4.14
C ILE A 109 7.25 -0.43 -5.31
N HIS A 110 7.96 -0.89 -6.33
CA HIS A 110 7.35 -1.45 -7.54
C HIS A 110 7.37 -2.98 -7.51
N TYR A 111 6.17 -3.59 -7.50
CA TYR A 111 5.94 -5.02 -7.59
C TYR A 111 5.73 -5.39 -9.05
N HIS A 112 6.64 -6.17 -9.61
CA HIS A 112 6.56 -6.64 -10.97
C HIS A 112 5.78 -7.95 -11.08
N ARG A 113 4.93 -8.06 -12.10
CA ARG A 113 4.19 -9.28 -12.39
C ARG A 113 5.14 -10.36 -12.89
N VAL A 114 5.28 -11.43 -12.11
CA VAL A 114 6.21 -12.52 -12.42
C VAL A 114 5.51 -13.85 -12.65
N TRP A 115 4.39 -14.13 -12.00
CA TRP A 115 3.66 -15.38 -12.17
C TRP A 115 3.07 -15.50 -13.58
N ILE A 116 3.47 -16.57 -14.31
CA ILE A 116 3.06 -16.83 -15.69
C ILE A 116 3.40 -15.72 -16.71
N GLU A 117 4.19 -14.75 -16.35
CA GLU A 117 4.71 -13.68 -17.21
C GLU A 117 6.25 -13.78 -17.31
N PRO A 118 6.79 -14.73 -18.12
CA PRO A 118 8.23 -14.99 -18.17
C PRO A 118 9.07 -13.87 -18.82
N GLU A 119 8.42 -12.95 -19.50
CA GLU A 119 9.05 -11.78 -20.12
C GLU A 119 9.35 -10.64 -19.13
N ASP A 120 8.84 -10.69 -17.89
CA ASP A 120 9.21 -9.75 -16.84
C ASP A 120 10.26 -10.40 -15.91
N PRO A 121 11.52 -9.93 -15.91
CA PRO A 121 12.59 -10.55 -15.14
C PRO A 121 12.62 -10.13 -13.68
N PHE A 122 11.85 -9.09 -13.32
CA PHE A 122 11.84 -8.49 -11.98
C PHE A 122 10.80 -9.14 -11.07
N GLY A 123 11.01 -8.96 -9.78
CA GLY A 123 10.15 -9.54 -8.76
C GLY A 123 10.46 -11.00 -8.45
N SER A 124 9.60 -11.60 -7.62
CA SER A 124 9.76 -12.97 -7.14
C SER A 124 8.42 -13.53 -6.68
N ASP A 125 8.37 -14.83 -6.35
CA ASP A 125 7.19 -15.42 -5.74
C ASP A 125 6.78 -14.67 -4.46
N SER A 126 7.73 -14.28 -3.62
CA SER A 126 7.44 -13.59 -2.36
C SER A 126 6.84 -12.18 -2.55
N THR A 127 7.26 -11.45 -3.61
CA THR A 127 6.68 -10.14 -3.93
C THR A 127 5.28 -10.27 -4.50
N GLU A 128 5.05 -11.26 -5.36
CA GLU A 128 3.75 -11.56 -5.95
C GLU A 128 2.75 -12.05 -4.89
N GLU A 129 3.18 -12.98 -4.00
CA GLU A 129 2.37 -13.48 -2.87
C GLU A 129 1.93 -12.33 -1.97
N ARG A 130 2.87 -11.44 -1.56
CA ARG A 130 2.53 -10.28 -0.74
C ARG A 130 1.50 -9.38 -1.42
N TRP A 131 1.68 -9.05 -2.71
CA TRP A 131 0.71 -8.21 -3.43
C TRP A 131 -0.68 -8.84 -3.47
N VAL A 132 -0.77 -10.11 -3.85
CA VAL A 132 -2.06 -10.83 -3.97
C VAL A 132 -2.71 -11.00 -2.61
N GLU A 133 -1.97 -11.35 -1.56
CA GLU A 133 -2.48 -11.51 -0.20
C GLU A 133 -3.15 -10.24 0.31
N TYR A 134 -2.49 -9.09 0.14
CA TYR A 134 -2.98 -7.83 0.71
C TYR A 134 -3.96 -7.09 -0.19
N TYR A 135 -3.81 -7.15 -1.51
CA TYR A 135 -4.54 -6.28 -2.44
C TYR A 135 -5.35 -7.04 -3.52
N GLY A 136 -5.13 -8.35 -3.65
CA GLY A 136 -5.74 -9.16 -4.70
C GLY A 136 -7.26 -9.21 -4.62
N GLU A 137 -7.83 -9.38 -3.42
CA GLU A 137 -9.30 -9.42 -3.25
C GLU A 137 -9.97 -8.10 -3.63
N SER A 138 -9.39 -6.97 -3.19
CA SER A 138 -9.89 -5.64 -3.54
C SER A 138 -9.77 -5.37 -5.04
N SER A 139 -8.66 -5.74 -5.66
CA SER A 139 -8.46 -5.65 -7.12
C SER A 139 -9.50 -6.47 -7.86
N LYS A 140 -9.74 -7.72 -7.44
CA LYS A 140 -10.70 -8.64 -8.04
C LYS A 140 -12.14 -8.14 -7.93
N SER A 141 -12.51 -7.54 -6.80
CA SER A 141 -13.86 -7.02 -6.57
C SER A 141 -14.24 -5.91 -7.57
N VAL A 142 -13.25 -5.18 -8.10
CA VAL A 142 -13.44 -4.02 -8.97
C VAL A 142 -13.24 -4.35 -10.44
N ALA A 143 -12.24 -5.15 -10.75
CA ALA A 143 -11.81 -5.38 -12.12
C ALA A 143 -11.90 -6.86 -12.55
N GLY A 144 -12.29 -7.74 -11.63
CA GLY A 144 -12.45 -9.18 -11.91
C GLY A 144 -11.16 -9.99 -11.82
N GLU A 145 -10.01 -9.33 -11.57
CA GLU A 145 -8.69 -9.96 -11.55
C GLU A 145 -7.92 -9.51 -10.29
N GLU A 146 -7.19 -10.43 -9.67
CA GLU A 146 -6.39 -10.16 -8.46
C GLU A 146 -5.10 -9.39 -8.79
N ARG A 147 -4.64 -9.51 -10.02
CA ARG A 147 -3.32 -9.07 -10.50
C ARG A 147 -3.48 -8.06 -11.64
N ILE A 148 -3.87 -6.83 -11.30
CA ILE A 148 -4.12 -5.75 -12.28
C ILE A 148 -2.96 -4.79 -12.32
N ALA A 149 -2.31 -4.66 -13.48
CA ALA A 149 -1.32 -3.65 -13.77
C ALA A 149 -1.88 -2.62 -14.79
N PRO A 150 -1.73 -1.30 -14.55
CA PRO A 150 -1.23 -0.70 -13.32
C PRO A 150 -2.24 -0.74 -12.17
N SER A 151 -1.74 -0.94 -10.97
CA SER A 151 -2.44 -0.65 -9.73
C SER A 151 -1.47 0.05 -8.78
N LEU A 152 -2.00 0.90 -7.90
CA LEU A 152 -1.21 1.69 -6.98
C LEU A 152 -1.94 1.76 -5.64
N VAL A 153 -1.20 1.54 -4.56
CA VAL A 153 -1.73 1.58 -3.20
C VAL A 153 -0.93 2.59 -2.38
N VAL A 154 -1.64 3.52 -1.73
CA VAL A 154 -1.03 4.49 -0.81
C VAL A 154 -1.34 4.07 0.63
N ASP A 155 -0.28 3.96 1.45
CA ASP A 155 -0.28 3.57 2.87
C ASP A 155 -1.04 2.25 3.17
N GLY A 156 -1.07 1.33 2.19
CA GLY A 156 -1.82 0.08 2.30
C GLY A 156 -3.34 0.25 2.40
N GLN A 157 -3.88 1.46 2.20
CA GLN A 157 -5.28 1.81 2.44
C GLN A 157 -6.05 2.23 1.20
N ARG A 158 -5.41 2.93 0.26
CA ARG A 158 -6.04 3.61 -0.87
C ARG A 158 -5.57 3.01 -2.17
N LEU A 159 -6.42 2.21 -2.81
CA LEU A 159 -6.14 1.51 -4.07
C LEU A 159 -6.65 2.32 -5.26
N HIS A 160 -5.78 2.58 -6.20
CA HIS A 160 -6.08 3.07 -7.53
C HIS A 160 -5.81 1.96 -8.55
N THR A 161 -6.70 1.76 -9.50
CA THR A 161 -6.58 0.75 -10.55
C THR A 161 -6.68 1.36 -11.94
N GLY A 162 -5.79 0.94 -12.83
CA GLY A 162 -5.73 1.43 -14.21
C GLY A 162 -5.09 2.81 -14.35
N SER A 163 -4.92 3.25 -15.59
CA SER A 163 -4.24 4.50 -15.96
C SER A 163 -5.22 5.64 -16.34
N ARG A 164 -6.45 5.60 -15.85
CA ARG A 164 -7.45 6.65 -16.09
C ARG A 164 -7.77 7.39 -14.80
N ALA A 165 -7.67 8.71 -14.84
CA ALA A 165 -8.11 9.56 -13.75
C ALA A 165 -9.61 9.35 -13.45
N LYS A 166 -9.95 9.35 -12.18
CA LYS A 166 -11.33 9.40 -11.68
C LYS A 166 -11.74 10.83 -11.33
N GLY A 167 -10.76 11.70 -10.98
CA GLY A 167 -10.90 13.12 -10.78
C GLY A 167 -10.47 13.93 -12.00
N VAL A 168 -9.68 14.98 -11.76
CA VAL A 168 -9.22 15.91 -12.82
C VAL A 168 -8.07 15.31 -13.62
N SER A 169 -7.09 14.71 -12.94
CA SER A 169 -5.93 14.04 -13.54
C SER A 169 -5.46 12.91 -12.63
N LEU A 170 -4.60 12.01 -13.12
CA LEU A 170 -3.96 10.98 -12.29
C LEU A 170 -3.08 11.61 -11.19
N VAL A 171 -2.35 12.67 -11.52
CA VAL A 171 -1.53 13.42 -10.56
C VAL A 171 -2.39 13.97 -9.42
N ASP A 172 -3.55 14.58 -9.75
CA ASP A 172 -4.49 15.08 -8.72
C ASP A 172 -5.06 13.95 -7.87
N ASP A 173 -5.43 12.81 -8.47
CA ASP A 173 -5.98 11.65 -7.75
C ASP A 173 -4.95 11.10 -6.76
N TYR A 174 -3.69 10.96 -7.17
CA TYR A 174 -2.60 10.45 -6.34
C TYR A 174 -2.19 11.46 -5.27
N SER A 175 -2.07 12.75 -5.61
CA SER A 175 -1.78 13.82 -4.65
C SER A 175 -2.84 13.90 -3.54
N GLN A 176 -4.12 13.73 -3.87
CA GLN A 176 -5.18 13.68 -2.87
C GLN A 176 -5.05 12.46 -1.94
N SER A 177 -4.65 11.29 -2.48
CA SER A 177 -4.39 10.10 -1.67
C SER A 177 -3.23 10.29 -0.69
N LEU A 178 -2.13 10.90 -1.15
CA LEU A 178 -0.94 11.18 -0.33
C LEU A 178 -1.25 12.16 0.81
N GLN A 179 -2.16 13.12 0.60
CA GLN A 179 -2.53 14.12 1.62
C GLN A 179 -3.40 13.57 2.76
N VAL A 180 -4.03 12.41 2.60
CA VAL A 180 -4.88 11.83 3.66
C VAL A 180 -4.06 11.34 4.86
N GLY A 181 -2.82 10.93 4.64
CA GLY A 181 -1.94 10.36 5.65
C GLY A 181 -2.36 8.94 6.09
N ASN A 182 -1.50 8.32 6.87
CA ASN A 182 -1.74 7.00 7.43
C ASN A 182 -2.73 7.07 8.59
N ARG A 183 -3.65 6.09 8.69
CA ARG A 183 -4.67 6.00 9.74
C ARG A 183 -4.36 4.93 10.80
N ALA A 184 -3.11 4.57 11.00
CA ALA A 184 -2.68 3.47 11.85
C ALA A 184 -2.91 3.67 13.36
N TRP A 185 -3.66 4.66 13.79
CA TRP A 185 -4.11 4.90 15.18
C TRP A 185 -2.98 4.97 16.22
N PHE A 186 -1.74 5.28 15.84
CA PHE A 186 -0.66 5.55 16.76
C PHE A 186 -0.54 7.05 17.02
N LEU A 187 -0.18 7.42 18.26
CA LEU A 187 0.06 8.80 18.68
C LEU A 187 1.53 9.19 18.59
N GLY A 188 2.43 8.20 18.59
CA GLY A 188 3.87 8.43 18.60
C GLY A 188 4.63 7.18 19.01
N GLY A 189 5.92 7.34 19.23
CA GLY A 189 6.91 6.29 19.46
C GLY A 189 7.96 6.32 18.35
N THR A 190 8.96 5.47 18.45
CA THR A 190 10.08 5.38 17.50
C THR A 190 10.12 4.02 16.84
N ILE A 191 10.62 3.98 15.62
CA ILE A 191 10.91 2.77 14.87
C ILE A 191 12.39 2.77 14.57
N ASP A 192 13.07 1.67 14.96
CA ASP A 192 14.49 1.46 14.70
C ASP A 192 14.65 0.36 13.66
N PHE A 193 15.60 0.53 12.75
CA PHE A 193 15.95 -0.48 11.74
C PHE A 193 17.46 -0.48 11.50
N SER A 194 18.08 -1.67 11.47
CA SER A 194 19.52 -1.80 11.26
C SER A 194 19.90 -3.10 10.57
N VAL A 195 21.06 -3.11 9.93
CA VAL A 195 21.69 -4.28 9.33
C VAL A 195 23.15 -4.37 9.74
N ILE A 196 23.60 -5.59 10.04
CA ILE A 196 25.00 -5.95 10.29
C ILE A 196 25.36 -7.10 9.35
N PHE A 197 26.43 -6.92 8.58
CA PHE A 197 26.94 -7.96 7.70
C PHE A 197 27.92 -8.88 8.42
N THR A 198 27.66 -10.17 8.37
CA THR A 198 28.45 -11.21 9.05
C THR A 198 28.83 -12.31 8.06
N GLU A 199 29.72 -13.23 8.48
CA GLU A 199 30.00 -14.42 7.66
C GLU A 199 28.76 -15.32 7.41
N ALA A 200 27.72 -15.18 8.22
CA ALA A 200 26.47 -15.95 8.10
C ALA A 200 25.43 -15.26 7.18
N GLY A 201 25.69 -14.05 6.70
CA GLY A 201 24.78 -13.24 5.90
C GLY A 201 24.44 -11.90 6.52
N ALA A 202 23.47 -11.20 5.94
CA ALA A 202 22.98 -9.93 6.42
C ALA A 202 21.99 -10.14 7.59
N SER A 203 22.33 -9.65 8.77
CA SER A 203 21.53 -9.72 9.99
C SER A 203 20.77 -8.41 10.18
N PHE A 204 19.46 -8.41 9.90
CA PHE A 204 18.56 -7.27 10.08
C PHE A 204 17.97 -7.29 11.48
N SER A 205 17.86 -6.09 12.10
CA SER A 205 17.17 -5.92 13.36
C SER A 205 16.18 -4.78 13.28
N TRP A 206 15.00 -4.96 13.89
CA TRP A 206 13.93 -3.95 13.97
C TRP A 206 13.40 -3.84 15.39
N ASN A 207 12.87 -2.66 15.72
CA ASN A 207 12.20 -2.42 16.98
C ASN A 207 11.18 -1.28 16.84
N PHE A 208 9.92 -1.55 17.19
CA PHE A 208 8.82 -0.58 17.26
C PHE A 208 7.88 -0.90 18.45
N ASP A 209 8.38 -1.54 19.50
CA ASP A 209 7.61 -1.97 20.68
C ASP A 209 7.14 -0.81 21.57
N ASN A 210 7.67 0.40 21.35
CA ASN A 210 7.32 1.61 22.08
C ASN A 210 6.26 2.48 21.40
N LEU A 211 5.63 2.00 20.31
CA LEU A 211 4.54 2.72 19.68
C LEU A 211 3.33 2.83 20.61
N VAL A 212 2.76 4.05 20.70
CA VAL A 212 1.63 4.36 21.57
C VAL A 212 0.35 4.35 20.77
N PHE A 213 -0.51 3.35 21.03
CA PHE A 213 -1.80 3.22 20.37
C PHE A 213 -2.80 4.27 20.88
N SER A 214 -3.54 4.91 19.95
CA SER A 214 -4.48 6.01 20.20
C SER A 214 -5.84 5.50 20.65
N CYS A 215 -5.92 4.91 21.83
CA CYS A 215 -7.17 4.46 22.38
C CYS A 215 -7.15 4.63 23.92
N ALA A 216 -8.21 5.19 24.50
CA ALA A 216 -8.29 5.48 25.93
C ALA A 216 -9.01 4.38 26.75
N ASP A 217 -10.08 3.80 26.21
CA ASP A 217 -10.92 2.78 26.86
C ASP A 217 -11.44 1.80 25.80
N ASP A 218 -11.62 0.54 26.15
CA ASP A 218 -12.15 -0.55 25.29
C ASP A 218 -11.46 -0.62 23.90
N CYS A 219 -10.13 -0.58 23.92
CA CYS A 219 -9.35 -0.59 22.70
C CYS A 219 -9.53 -1.88 21.92
N PRO A 220 -9.77 -1.79 20.59
CA PRO A 220 -9.77 -2.97 19.75
C PRO A 220 -8.36 -3.57 19.72
N THR A 221 -8.26 -4.88 19.51
CA THR A 221 -6.99 -5.54 19.28
C THR A 221 -6.42 -5.05 17.95
N GLN A 222 -5.17 -4.60 17.97
CA GLN A 222 -4.41 -4.26 16.78
C GLN A 222 -3.30 -5.28 16.58
N THR A 223 -3.24 -5.86 15.40
CA THR A 223 -2.12 -6.71 14.97
C THR A 223 -1.18 -5.92 14.07
N THR A 224 0.10 -6.24 14.13
CA THR A 224 1.14 -5.67 13.26
C THR A 224 1.99 -6.77 12.68
N THR A 225 2.28 -6.67 11.38
CA THR A 225 3.08 -7.64 10.64
C THR A 225 4.24 -6.91 9.96
N PRO A 226 5.47 -7.01 10.49
CA PRO A 226 6.62 -6.38 9.86
C PRO A 226 7.14 -7.18 8.66
N TRP A 227 7.63 -6.45 7.66
CA TRP A 227 8.25 -6.95 6.43
C TRP A 227 9.57 -6.25 6.17
N ILE A 228 10.53 -6.99 5.65
CA ILE A 228 11.77 -6.44 5.11
C ILE A 228 11.78 -6.72 3.61
N LEU A 229 11.72 -5.65 2.83
CA LEU A 229 11.73 -5.70 1.38
C LEU A 229 13.12 -5.33 0.86
N PHE A 230 13.50 -5.92 -0.27
CA PHE A 230 14.73 -5.56 -0.98
C PHE A 230 14.37 -4.84 -2.26
N VAL A 231 14.67 -3.54 -2.31
CA VAL A 231 14.27 -2.63 -3.38
C VAL A 231 15.53 -2.06 -4.03
N GLU A 232 15.67 -2.26 -5.33
CA GLU A 232 16.71 -1.64 -6.17
C GLU A 232 16.21 -0.30 -6.70
N ASP A 233 16.99 0.76 -6.56
CA ASP A 233 16.56 2.09 -6.98
C ASP A 233 16.45 2.22 -8.49
N SER A 234 17.35 1.57 -9.23
CA SER A 234 17.33 1.52 -10.68
C SER A 234 17.77 0.14 -11.16
N ALA A 235 17.06 -0.42 -12.13
CA ALA A 235 17.40 -1.70 -12.77
C ALA A 235 17.25 -1.55 -14.28
N ASN A 236 18.30 -1.87 -15.05
CA ASN A 236 18.30 -1.75 -16.51
C ASN A 236 17.84 -3.06 -17.16
N PHE A 237 16.83 -2.96 -18.05
CA PHE A 237 16.33 -4.08 -18.84
C PHE A 237 15.78 -3.59 -20.18
N ASP A 238 16.56 -3.77 -21.26
CA ASP A 238 16.27 -3.28 -22.61
C ASP A 238 15.35 -4.21 -23.44
N GLU A 239 15.02 -5.39 -22.93
CA GLU A 239 14.11 -6.34 -23.58
C GLU A 239 12.62 -6.09 -23.22
N GLY A 240 12.33 -5.11 -22.36
CA GLY A 240 10.96 -4.70 -22.03
C GLY A 240 10.19 -4.17 -23.24
N SER A 241 8.88 -4.38 -23.29
CA SER A 241 8.05 -3.94 -24.43
C SER A 241 7.17 -2.72 -24.13
N ASN A 242 7.36 -2.05 -22.98
CA ASN A 242 6.69 -0.81 -22.61
C ASN A 242 7.45 0.47 -23.01
N ASN A 243 8.59 0.31 -23.73
CA ASN A 243 9.51 1.37 -24.17
C ASN A 243 10.34 2.03 -23.05
N LEU A 244 10.45 1.40 -21.90
CA LEU A 244 11.42 1.77 -20.87
C LEU A 244 12.64 0.86 -21.00
N GLU A 245 13.81 1.39 -20.64
CA GLU A 245 15.07 0.66 -20.49
C GLU A 245 15.47 0.62 -19.00
N ASP A 246 15.12 1.66 -18.23
CA ASP A 246 15.41 1.78 -16.81
C ASP A 246 14.10 1.67 -16.00
N TYR A 247 14.11 0.80 -15.01
CA TYR A 247 13.00 0.54 -14.10
C TYR A 247 13.40 0.96 -12.69
N HIS A 248 12.55 1.74 -12.02
CA HIS A 248 12.88 2.31 -10.72
C HIS A 248 12.12 1.61 -9.58
N HIS A 249 12.74 1.63 -8.39
CA HIS A 249 12.14 1.12 -7.16
C HIS A 249 11.69 -0.35 -7.22
N VAL A 250 12.45 -1.17 -7.95
CA VAL A 250 12.14 -2.58 -8.22
C VAL A 250 12.26 -3.42 -6.94
N ASN A 251 11.15 -4.03 -6.52
CA ASN A 251 11.12 -4.91 -5.35
C ASN A 251 11.45 -6.35 -5.75
N HIS A 252 12.63 -6.82 -5.40
CA HIS A 252 13.13 -8.16 -5.72
C HIS A 252 12.68 -9.24 -4.74
N ALA A 253 12.45 -8.87 -3.47
CA ALA A 253 12.00 -9.83 -2.46
C ALA A 253 11.23 -9.15 -1.32
N ALA A 254 10.23 -9.86 -0.80
CA ALA A 254 9.47 -9.48 0.38
C ALA A 254 9.59 -10.56 1.45
N ASN A 255 10.13 -10.23 2.61
CA ASN A 255 10.39 -11.17 3.69
C ASN A 255 9.56 -10.78 4.90
N GLN A 256 8.58 -11.60 5.25
CA GLN A 256 7.83 -11.43 6.50
C GLN A 256 8.74 -11.77 7.68
N VAL A 257 8.73 -10.88 8.68
CA VAL A 257 9.40 -11.11 9.97
C VAL A 257 8.39 -10.98 11.11
N PHE A 258 8.76 -11.34 12.34
CA PHE A 258 7.76 -11.53 13.39
C PHE A 258 8.10 -10.72 14.64
N GLY A 259 7.05 -10.20 15.28
CA GLY A 259 7.14 -9.44 16.53
C GLY A 259 7.42 -7.97 16.32
N THR A 260 7.17 -7.18 17.35
CA THR A 260 7.42 -5.73 17.37
C THR A 260 8.91 -5.38 17.49
N ASN A 261 9.73 -6.34 17.84
CA ASN A 261 11.19 -6.28 17.82
C ASN A 261 11.77 -7.66 17.48
N GLY A 262 12.95 -7.68 16.89
CA GLY A 262 13.59 -8.94 16.53
C GLY A 262 14.84 -8.76 15.69
N THR A 263 15.38 -9.92 15.29
CA THR A 263 16.52 -10.03 14.40
C THR A 263 16.30 -11.20 13.45
N ALA A 264 16.60 -11.03 12.16
CA ALA A 264 16.55 -12.08 11.16
C ALA A 264 17.79 -12.03 10.26
N ILE A 265 18.29 -13.19 9.86
CA ILE A 265 19.32 -13.29 8.82
C ILE A 265 18.58 -13.54 7.50
N LEU A 266 18.79 -12.66 6.53
CA LEU A 266 18.16 -12.72 5.22
C LEU A 266 19.21 -12.72 4.12
N ASP A 267 18.92 -13.44 3.04
CA ASP A 267 19.71 -13.40 1.82
C ASP A 267 19.36 -12.14 1.04
N VAL A 268 20.37 -11.34 0.72
CA VAL A 268 20.24 -10.14 -0.12
C VAL A 268 20.22 -10.56 -1.58
N PRO A 269 19.20 -10.18 -2.38
CA PRO A 269 19.18 -10.43 -3.81
C PRO A 269 20.37 -9.78 -4.53
N GLU A 270 20.74 -10.33 -5.69
CA GLU A 270 21.71 -9.70 -6.59
C GLU A 270 21.06 -8.48 -7.26
N THR A 271 21.84 -7.41 -7.46
CA THR A 271 21.40 -6.22 -8.19
C THR A 271 21.46 -6.45 -9.71
N TRP A 272 20.65 -5.71 -10.47
CA TRP A 272 20.59 -5.80 -11.93
C TRP A 272 21.61 -4.88 -12.63
N ASP A 273 21.82 -3.68 -12.10
CA ASP A 273 22.67 -2.71 -12.79
C ASP A 273 23.74 -2.07 -11.91
N GLY A 274 23.77 -2.34 -10.61
CA GLY A 274 24.72 -1.69 -9.71
C GLY A 274 24.61 -2.07 -8.24
N GLU A 275 24.89 -1.09 -7.39
CA GLU A 275 25.02 -1.26 -5.94
C GLU A 275 23.98 -0.43 -5.18
N ASP A 276 22.83 -0.13 -5.79
CA ASP A 276 21.81 0.76 -5.24
C ASP A 276 20.67 0.03 -4.52
N MET A 277 20.85 -1.24 -4.18
CA MET A 277 19.91 -2.02 -3.37
C MET A 277 19.70 -1.40 -1.99
N LYS A 278 18.44 -1.33 -1.59
CA LYS A 278 17.97 -0.90 -0.26
C LYS A 278 17.21 -2.02 0.43
N ALA A 279 17.31 -2.08 1.75
CA ALA A 279 16.34 -2.77 2.57
C ALA A 279 15.31 -1.75 3.08
N VAL A 280 14.03 -2.09 2.97
CA VAL A 280 12.91 -1.24 3.40
C VAL A 280 12.11 -1.98 4.47
N LEU A 281 11.94 -1.38 5.65
CA LEU A 281 11.08 -1.91 6.69
C LEU A 281 9.66 -1.38 6.50
N LEU A 282 8.71 -2.26 6.22
CA LEU A 282 7.27 -1.98 6.24
C LEU A 282 6.62 -2.66 7.43
N ILE A 283 5.56 -2.06 7.95
CA ILE A 283 4.75 -2.61 9.03
C ILE A 283 3.29 -2.53 8.60
N ASP A 284 2.72 -3.67 8.26
CA ASP A 284 1.29 -3.78 8.03
C ASP A 284 0.56 -3.80 9.38
N TRP A 285 -0.58 -3.16 9.45
CA TRP A 285 -1.43 -3.13 10.63
C TRP A 285 -2.88 -3.44 10.29
N GLU A 286 -3.57 -4.06 11.22
CA GLU A 286 -4.98 -4.40 11.12
C GLU A 286 -5.64 -4.28 12.49
N ILE A 287 -6.87 -3.75 12.51
CA ILE A 287 -7.74 -3.73 13.70
C ILE A 287 -8.67 -4.95 13.63
N GLU A 288 -8.62 -5.81 14.63
CA GLU A 288 -9.54 -6.94 14.73
C GLU A 288 -10.97 -6.44 14.96
N LYS A 289 -11.88 -6.84 14.07
CA LYS A 289 -13.32 -6.58 14.26
C LYS A 289 -13.88 -7.58 15.26
N GLU A 290 -14.55 -7.12 16.31
CA GLU A 290 -15.32 -8.00 17.20
C GLU A 290 -16.30 -8.86 16.39
N GLY A 291 -16.07 -10.18 16.30
CA GLY A 291 -16.93 -11.15 15.64
C GLY A 291 -16.67 -11.41 14.14
N GLY A 292 -15.57 -10.88 13.57
CA GLY A 292 -15.07 -11.26 12.24
C GLY A 292 -13.96 -12.31 12.37
N ASN A 293 -14.00 -13.36 11.55
CA ASN A 293 -12.84 -14.22 11.39
C ASN A 293 -11.69 -13.35 10.84
N SER A 294 -10.59 -13.25 11.58
CA SER A 294 -9.38 -12.65 11.02
C SER A 294 -8.94 -13.45 9.79
N PHE A 295 -8.61 -12.78 8.70
CA PHE A 295 -8.12 -13.42 7.47
C PHE A 295 -6.79 -14.18 7.69
N HIS A 296 -6.11 -13.94 8.80
CA HIS A 296 -4.82 -14.54 9.16
C HIS A 296 -4.88 -15.92 9.85
N ASP A 297 -6.08 -16.50 10.07
CA ASP A 297 -6.21 -17.88 10.55
C ASP A 297 -6.01 -18.94 9.44
N SER A 298 -5.47 -18.57 8.30
CA SER A 298 -4.89 -19.51 7.35
C SER A 298 -3.59 -20.04 7.95
N LEU A 299 -3.67 -21.22 8.57
CA LEU A 299 -2.52 -22.04 8.93
C LEU A 299 -1.49 -21.97 7.80
N PRO A 300 -0.18 -21.82 8.09
CA PRO A 300 0.85 -21.94 7.07
C PRO A 300 0.58 -23.24 6.31
N GLY A 301 0.30 -23.12 5.02
CA GLY A 301 -0.04 -24.25 4.19
C GLY A 301 1.07 -25.29 4.31
N ILE A 302 0.75 -26.41 4.97
CA ILE A 302 1.60 -27.58 4.93
C ILE A 302 1.61 -27.97 3.45
N GLY A 303 2.69 -27.59 2.77
CA GLY A 303 2.88 -27.84 1.36
C GLY A 303 2.53 -29.30 1.06
N ILE A 304 1.68 -29.50 0.05
CA ILE A 304 1.20 -30.81 -0.43
C ILE A 304 2.33 -31.81 -0.72
N SER A 305 3.59 -31.37 -0.73
CA SER A 305 4.78 -32.20 -0.91
C SER A 305 5.06 -33.21 0.20
N THR A 306 4.50 -33.07 1.41
CA THR A 306 4.73 -34.01 2.51
C THR A 306 3.71 -35.17 2.60
N LEU A 307 2.60 -35.11 1.86
CA LEU A 307 1.57 -36.17 1.87
C LEU A 307 1.82 -37.30 0.86
N PHE A 308 2.72 -37.14 -0.10
CA PHE A 308 3.03 -38.19 -1.09
C PHE A 308 4.10 -39.20 -0.63
N SER A 309 4.84 -38.92 0.44
CA SER A 309 5.92 -39.80 0.92
C SER A 309 5.48 -40.94 1.86
N LEU A 310 4.22 -40.96 2.30
CA LEU A 310 3.73 -41.95 3.28
C LEU A 310 2.92 -43.11 2.67
N LEU A 311 2.70 -43.14 1.35
CA LEU A 311 1.88 -44.15 0.67
C LEU A 311 2.66 -45.26 -0.07
N LEU A 312 4.01 -45.29 0.01
CA LEU A 312 4.84 -46.27 -0.70
C LEU A 312 5.53 -47.30 0.20
N ALA A 313 5.08 -47.52 1.43
CA ALA A 313 5.61 -48.55 2.30
C ALA A 313 4.54 -49.62 2.63
N VAL A 314 3.97 -50.28 1.63
CA VAL A 314 3.23 -51.51 1.83
C VAL A 314 4.10 -52.66 1.36
N PRO A 315 4.57 -53.57 2.24
CA PRO A 315 5.37 -54.72 1.82
C PRO A 315 4.46 -55.74 1.12
N LEU A 316 4.78 -56.04 -0.15
CA LEU A 316 4.21 -57.17 -0.90
C LEU A 316 4.64 -58.50 -0.26
N VAL A 317 3.79 -59.03 0.58
CA VAL A 317 3.93 -60.44 1.08
C VAL A 317 3.53 -61.37 -0.05
N ARG A 318 4.52 -61.95 -0.69
CA ARG A 318 4.37 -62.98 -1.75
C ARG A 318 4.02 -64.30 -1.07
N ARG A 319 2.75 -64.73 -1.06
CA ARG A 319 2.33 -66.09 -0.71
C ARG A 319 2.82 -67.08 -1.78
N ARG A 320 3.78 -67.93 -1.45
CA ARG A 320 4.03 -69.18 -2.16
C ARG A 320 2.91 -70.18 -1.78
N ARG A 321 2.21 -70.68 -2.78
CA ARG A 321 1.42 -71.92 -2.68
C ARG A 321 2.30 -73.08 -3.18
N GLN A 322 2.28 -74.16 -2.36
CA GLN A 322 2.69 -75.49 -2.78
C GLN A 322 1.71 -76.07 -3.77
#